data_74de427bb47e76ff67880db6d228230a
#
_entry.id   74de427bb47e76ff67880db6d228230a
#
_cell.length_a   1.000
_cell.length_b   1.000
_cell.length_c   1.000
_cell.angle_alpha   90.00
_cell.angle_beta   90.00
_cell.angle_gamma   90.00
#
_symmetry.space_group_name_H-M   'P 1'
#
loop_
_entity.id
_entity.type
_entity.pdbx_description
1 polymer ?
#
loop_
_entity_poly.entity_id
_entity_poly.type
_entity_poly.pdbx_seq_one_letter_code
_entity_poly.pdbx_strand_id
1 'polypeptide(L)'
;LIMDPSPTADVSRGTTCDDLVCAIDLVPTFVDWAGGEPQWHWLEGQSLLPILHQTAIIDRACVVSECDYGVMNFAQDLGRSMHNARMTMLYDGRYKYVHCLGFKPMLFDLQEDPQEFSDLGRDTGYSAIRGQLSEQMLDWSAGLKNRVTVSQETFGKQLNKAEKVGILIGYWHQEDVPQAEQLEPEVPPN
;
A
#
# COMPACT_ATOMS: atom_id res chain seq x y z
N LEU A 1 -10.58 -5.48 16.40
CA LEU A 1 -11.94 -5.04 16.72
C LEU A 1 -11.96 -3.52 16.78
N ILE A 2 -12.81 -2.89 15.98
CA ILE A 2 -13.08 -1.45 16.02
C ILE A 2 -14.55 -1.27 16.41
N MET A 3 -14.81 -0.30 17.30
CA MET A 3 -16.17 0.05 17.70
C MET A 3 -16.30 1.58 17.70
N ASP A 4 -17.05 2.09 16.74
CA ASP A 4 -17.49 3.49 16.75
C ASP A 4 -18.73 3.61 17.64
N PRO A 5 -18.73 4.49 18.67
CA PRO A 5 -19.86 4.68 19.57
C PRO A 5 -21.02 5.44 18.92
N SER A 6 -20.83 6.05 17.76
CA SER A 6 -21.86 6.85 17.11
C SER A 6 -23.04 6.00 16.62
N PRO A 7 -24.29 6.53 16.63
CA PRO A 7 -25.44 5.82 16.08
C PRO A 7 -25.32 5.51 14.58
N THR A 8 -24.49 6.25 13.85
CA THR A 8 -24.25 6.03 12.41
C THR A 8 -23.60 4.66 12.17
N ALA A 9 -22.81 4.15 13.13
CA ALA A 9 -22.16 2.85 13.05
C ALA A 9 -23.05 1.67 13.52
N ASP A 10 -24.29 1.91 13.93
CA ASP A 10 -25.21 0.85 14.38
C ASP A 10 -25.47 -0.17 13.26
N VAL A 11 -25.41 0.24 12.01
CA VAL A 11 -25.60 -0.61 10.82
C VAL A 11 -24.55 -1.72 10.69
N SER A 12 -23.35 -1.52 11.22
CA SER A 12 -22.23 -2.47 11.13
C SER A 12 -21.93 -3.21 12.44
N ARG A 13 -22.68 -2.94 13.52
CA ARG A 13 -22.40 -3.56 14.82
C ARG A 13 -22.52 -5.08 14.75
N GLY A 14 -21.46 -5.77 15.23
CA GLY A 14 -21.40 -7.23 15.25
C GLY A 14 -21.15 -7.87 13.89
N THR A 15 -20.84 -7.09 12.86
CA THR A 15 -20.44 -7.62 11.54
C THR A 15 -18.93 -7.84 11.47
N THR A 16 -18.51 -8.65 10.48
CA THR A 16 -17.12 -8.84 10.09
C THR A 16 -16.90 -8.21 8.72
N CYS A 17 -15.75 -7.61 8.51
CA CYS A 17 -15.32 -7.08 7.22
C CYS A 17 -13.99 -7.76 6.86
N ASP A 18 -13.91 -8.27 5.63
CA ASP A 18 -12.72 -8.96 5.08
C ASP A 18 -11.89 -8.05 4.17
N ASP A 19 -12.23 -6.75 4.09
CA ASP A 19 -11.46 -5.78 3.33
C ASP A 19 -10.02 -5.68 3.88
N LEU A 20 -9.07 -5.44 2.98
CA LEU A 20 -7.66 -5.30 3.34
C LEU A 20 -7.42 -3.97 4.06
N VAL A 21 -7.13 -4.01 5.35
CA VAL A 21 -6.87 -2.85 6.19
C VAL A 21 -5.48 -2.91 6.82
N CYS A 22 -4.91 -1.73 7.11
CA CYS A 22 -3.60 -1.59 7.72
C CYS A 22 -3.66 -0.72 9.00
N ALA A 23 -2.65 -0.83 9.85
CA ALA A 23 -2.53 0.03 11.03
C ALA A 23 -2.40 1.52 10.69
N ILE A 24 -1.85 1.85 9.51
CA ILE A 24 -1.75 3.24 9.02
C ILE A 24 -3.12 3.89 8.76
N ASP A 25 -4.18 3.09 8.60
CA ASP A 25 -5.55 3.57 8.41
C ASP A 25 -6.15 4.17 9.70
N LEU A 26 -5.57 3.88 10.86
CA LEU A 26 -6.08 4.38 12.13
C LEU A 26 -5.93 5.89 12.27
N VAL A 27 -4.82 6.47 11.80
CA VAL A 27 -4.59 7.92 11.90
C VAL A 27 -5.65 8.71 11.13
N PRO A 28 -5.87 8.48 9.82
CA PRO A 28 -6.91 9.19 9.09
C PRO A 28 -8.30 8.89 9.65
N THR A 29 -8.57 7.68 10.15
CA THR A 29 -9.84 7.33 10.80
C THR A 29 -10.10 8.18 12.05
N PHE A 30 -9.10 8.36 12.92
CA PHE A 30 -9.28 9.18 14.12
C PHE A 30 -9.44 10.67 13.82
N VAL A 31 -8.71 11.18 12.82
CA VAL A 31 -8.86 12.57 12.37
C VAL A 31 -10.27 12.81 11.83
N ASP A 32 -10.73 11.93 10.96
CA ASP A 32 -12.05 11.97 10.37
C ASP A 32 -13.16 11.84 11.43
N TRP A 33 -13.02 10.87 12.33
CA TRP A 33 -13.95 10.66 13.43
C TRP A 33 -14.07 11.89 14.35
N ALA A 34 -12.96 12.60 14.56
CA ALA A 34 -12.94 13.84 15.35
C ALA A 34 -13.50 15.06 14.58
N GLY A 35 -13.97 14.88 13.33
CA GLY A 35 -14.47 15.97 12.48
C GLY A 35 -13.35 16.82 11.89
N GLY A 36 -12.12 16.31 11.88
CA GLY A 36 -10.98 16.93 11.21
C GLY A 36 -10.88 16.52 9.74
N GLU A 37 -9.95 17.13 9.03
CA GLU A 37 -9.64 16.82 7.63
C GLU A 37 -8.28 16.10 7.54
N PRO A 38 -8.26 14.81 7.17
CA PRO A 38 -7.00 14.06 7.03
C PRO A 38 -6.10 14.68 5.95
N GLN A 39 -4.80 14.74 6.25
CA GLN A 39 -3.82 15.33 5.34
C GLN A 39 -3.38 14.30 4.28
N TRP A 40 -4.18 14.10 3.26
CA TRP A 40 -4.02 13.07 2.23
C TRP A 40 -2.73 13.15 1.42
N HIS A 41 -2.05 14.30 1.42
CA HIS A 41 -0.79 14.47 0.68
C HIS A 41 0.43 13.81 1.34
N TRP A 42 0.28 13.31 2.56
CA TRP A 42 1.33 12.59 3.31
C TRP A 42 0.84 11.38 4.08
N LEU A 43 -0.46 11.19 4.24
CA LEU A 43 -1.02 9.98 4.84
C LEU A 43 -1.23 8.90 3.76
N GLU A 44 -0.66 7.73 3.98
CA GLU A 44 -0.82 6.56 3.10
C GLU A 44 -2.07 5.75 3.43
N GLY A 45 -2.58 5.89 4.66
CA GLY A 45 -3.77 5.20 5.13
C GLY A 45 -5.06 5.86 4.63
N GLN A 46 -6.15 5.12 4.74
CA GLN A 46 -7.52 5.54 4.42
C GLN A 46 -8.38 5.50 5.68
N SER A 47 -9.39 6.38 5.78
CA SER A 47 -10.35 6.32 6.88
C SER A 47 -11.18 5.04 6.82
N LEU A 48 -11.35 4.40 7.97
CA LEU A 48 -12.21 3.21 8.11
C LEU A 48 -13.67 3.57 8.45
N LEU A 49 -13.99 4.84 8.64
CA LEU A 49 -15.37 5.27 8.93
C LEU A 49 -16.36 4.86 7.83
N PRO A 50 -16.04 4.96 6.52
CA PRO A 50 -16.95 4.50 5.48
C PRO A 50 -17.33 3.02 5.60
N ILE A 51 -16.39 2.14 6.01
CA ILE A 51 -16.69 0.72 6.29
C ILE A 51 -17.61 0.61 7.52
N LEU A 52 -17.26 1.30 8.61
CA LEU A 52 -18.03 1.25 9.85
C LEU A 52 -19.46 1.77 9.67
N HIS A 53 -19.66 2.71 8.75
CA HIS A 53 -20.97 3.28 8.42
C HIS A 53 -21.64 2.58 7.23
N GLN A 54 -21.00 1.57 6.63
CA GLN A 54 -21.46 0.85 5.43
C GLN A 54 -21.79 1.79 4.25
N THR A 55 -21.03 2.85 4.09
CA THR A 55 -21.20 3.83 2.99
C THR A 55 -20.25 3.59 1.83
N ALA A 56 -19.13 2.90 2.06
CA ALA A 56 -18.18 2.49 1.03
C ALA A 56 -17.38 1.26 1.49
N ILE A 57 -16.63 0.67 0.56
CA ILE A 57 -15.63 -0.37 0.79
C ILE A 57 -14.23 0.24 0.64
N ILE A 58 -13.20 -0.41 1.18
CA ILE A 58 -11.82 -0.08 0.85
C ILE A 58 -11.41 -0.88 -0.39
N ASP A 59 -11.21 -0.18 -1.50
CA ASP A 59 -10.63 -0.75 -2.71
C ASP A 59 -9.10 -0.70 -2.61
N ARG A 60 -8.53 -1.74 -2.01
CA ARG A 60 -7.08 -1.86 -1.83
C ARG A 60 -6.62 -3.19 -2.41
N ALA A 61 -5.74 -3.12 -3.41
CA ALA A 61 -5.22 -4.30 -4.09
C ALA A 61 -4.28 -5.15 -3.21
N CYS A 62 -3.62 -4.55 -2.23
CA CYS A 62 -2.74 -5.26 -1.31
C CYS A 62 -2.50 -4.48 -0.02
N VAL A 63 -2.01 -5.17 0.98
CA VAL A 63 -1.46 -4.57 2.20
C VAL A 63 0.03 -4.90 2.31
N VAL A 64 0.80 -3.94 2.83
CA VAL A 64 2.26 -4.09 2.98
C VAL A 64 2.66 -3.91 4.44
N SER A 65 3.63 -4.71 4.88
CA SER A 65 4.25 -4.60 6.18
C SER A 65 5.76 -4.70 6.05
N GLU A 66 6.46 -3.82 6.72
CA GLU A 66 7.93 -3.80 6.73
C GLU A 66 8.47 -4.24 8.09
N CYS A 67 9.58 -4.98 8.07
CA CYS A 67 10.29 -5.40 9.26
C CYS A 67 11.78 -5.12 9.11
N ASP A 68 12.30 -4.29 10.00
CA ASP A 68 13.74 -4.09 10.17
C ASP A 68 14.22 -4.98 11.33
N TYR A 69 14.98 -6.01 10.97
CA TYR A 69 15.54 -6.96 11.95
C TYR A 69 17.02 -6.68 12.27
N GLY A 70 17.53 -5.49 11.89
CA GLY A 70 18.94 -5.14 12.05
C GLY A 70 19.43 -5.11 13.49
N VAL A 71 18.53 -4.92 14.44
CA VAL A 71 18.84 -4.93 15.89
C VAL A 71 18.79 -6.33 16.51
N MET A 72 18.41 -7.35 15.74
CA MET A 72 18.29 -8.72 16.24
C MET A 72 19.60 -9.47 16.06
N ASN A 73 19.97 -10.32 17.03
CA ASN A 73 21.24 -11.05 17.05
C ASN A 73 21.44 -11.91 15.77
N PHE A 74 20.39 -12.54 15.27
CA PHE A 74 20.46 -13.37 14.07
C PHE A 74 20.81 -12.58 12.80
N ALA A 75 20.65 -11.24 12.77
CA ALA A 75 21.11 -10.44 11.64
C ALA A 75 22.64 -10.54 11.45
N GLN A 76 23.38 -10.55 12.54
CA GLN A 76 24.83 -10.72 12.54
C GLN A 76 25.22 -12.13 12.09
N ASP A 77 24.51 -13.16 12.57
CA ASP A 77 24.73 -14.56 12.17
C ASP A 77 24.50 -14.77 10.67
N LEU A 78 23.58 -14.01 10.07
CA LEU A 78 23.33 -13.98 8.63
C LEU A 78 24.31 -13.09 7.85
N GLY A 79 25.30 -12.47 8.52
CA GLY A 79 26.27 -11.58 7.89
C GLY A 79 25.66 -10.30 7.33
N ARG A 80 24.52 -9.85 7.88
CA ARG A 80 23.84 -8.63 7.44
C ARG A 80 24.25 -7.44 8.28
N SER A 81 24.50 -6.31 7.61
CA SER A 81 24.61 -5.03 8.29
C SER A 81 23.23 -4.57 8.77
N MET A 82 23.18 -3.75 9.82
CA MET A 82 21.93 -3.17 10.32
C MET A 82 21.09 -2.50 9.23
N HIS A 83 21.74 -1.87 8.25
CA HIS A 83 21.05 -1.15 7.17
C HIS A 83 20.44 -2.06 6.12
N ASN A 84 20.91 -3.30 6.01
CA ASN A 84 20.51 -4.27 4.99
C ASN A 84 19.66 -5.42 5.55
N ALA A 85 19.36 -5.39 6.84
CA ALA A 85 18.59 -6.42 7.52
C ALA A 85 17.09 -6.08 7.49
N ARG A 86 16.51 -6.07 6.27
CA ARG A 86 15.13 -5.68 6.03
C ARG A 86 14.38 -6.74 5.25
N MET A 87 13.11 -6.89 5.59
CA MET A 87 12.14 -7.63 4.82
C MET A 87 10.86 -6.83 4.67
N THR A 88 10.21 -6.97 3.52
CA THR A 88 8.94 -6.34 3.19
C THR A 88 7.97 -7.44 2.78
N MET A 89 6.82 -7.48 3.41
CA MET A 89 5.74 -8.41 3.13
C MET A 89 4.63 -7.69 2.37
N LEU A 90 4.11 -8.33 1.32
CA LEU A 90 2.91 -7.92 0.60
C LEU A 90 1.89 -9.06 0.66
N TYR A 91 0.64 -8.74 0.95
CA TYR A 91 -0.49 -9.66 0.91
C TYR A 91 -1.61 -9.08 0.04
N ASP A 92 -2.06 -9.86 -0.95
CA ASP A 92 -3.06 -9.46 -1.96
C ASP A 92 -4.47 -10.01 -1.69
N GLY A 93 -4.69 -10.61 -0.51
CA GLY A 93 -5.93 -11.30 -0.17
C GLY A 93 -5.86 -12.82 -0.33
N ARG A 94 -4.86 -13.34 -1.05
CA ARG A 94 -4.58 -14.77 -1.19
C ARG A 94 -3.12 -15.11 -0.94
N TYR A 95 -2.22 -14.45 -1.65
CA TYR A 95 -0.78 -14.73 -1.58
C TYR A 95 -0.08 -13.79 -0.63
N LYS A 96 0.75 -14.35 0.22
CA LYS A 96 1.70 -13.61 1.05
C LYS A 96 3.08 -13.74 0.44
N TYR A 97 3.59 -12.65 -0.10
CA TYR A 97 4.92 -12.54 -0.67
C TYR A 97 5.83 -11.78 0.28
N VAL A 98 7.02 -12.34 0.59
CA VAL A 98 7.99 -11.69 1.47
C VAL A 98 9.29 -11.47 0.71
N HIS A 99 9.61 -10.23 0.43
CA HIS A 99 10.89 -9.83 -0.12
C HIS A 99 11.92 -9.69 1.01
N CYS A 100 12.95 -10.51 0.98
CA CYS A 100 14.06 -10.47 1.94
C CYS A 100 15.28 -9.86 1.25
N LEU A 101 15.69 -8.66 1.66
CA LEU A 101 16.79 -7.95 1.01
C LEU A 101 18.07 -8.80 0.99
N GLY A 102 18.51 -9.15 -0.24
CA GLY A 102 19.70 -9.97 -0.49
C GLY A 102 19.52 -11.47 -0.28
N PHE A 103 18.30 -11.95 -0.13
CA PHE A 103 17.93 -13.36 -0.10
C PHE A 103 16.87 -13.67 -1.16
N LYS A 104 16.59 -14.95 -1.37
CA LYS A 104 15.44 -15.36 -2.17
C LYS A 104 14.15 -15.02 -1.43
N PRO A 105 13.11 -14.59 -2.15
CA PRO A 105 11.83 -14.29 -1.52
C PRO A 105 11.14 -15.56 -1.02
N MET A 106 10.21 -15.40 -0.08
CA MET A 106 9.25 -16.41 0.32
C MET A 106 7.89 -16.12 -0.31
N LEU A 107 7.09 -17.15 -0.52
CA LEU A 107 5.72 -17.05 -1.02
C LEU A 107 4.85 -18.10 -0.35
N PHE A 108 3.69 -17.69 0.13
CA PHE A 108 2.69 -18.57 0.73
C PHE A 108 1.33 -18.35 0.08
N ASP A 109 0.59 -19.43 -0.18
CA ASP A 109 -0.82 -19.39 -0.60
C ASP A 109 -1.70 -19.58 0.63
N LEU A 110 -2.18 -18.49 1.22
CA LEU A 110 -2.94 -18.55 2.47
C LEU A 110 -4.34 -19.13 2.30
N GLN A 111 -4.81 -19.31 1.07
CA GLN A 111 -6.07 -20.01 0.81
C GLN A 111 -5.89 -21.53 0.95
N GLU A 112 -4.79 -22.08 0.43
CA GLU A 112 -4.49 -23.51 0.46
C GLU A 112 -3.70 -23.91 1.72
N ASP A 113 -2.88 -23.00 2.22
CA ASP A 113 -1.99 -23.22 3.37
C ASP A 113 -2.04 -22.03 4.34
N PRO A 114 -3.15 -21.85 5.09
CA PRO A 114 -3.30 -20.74 6.04
C PRO A 114 -2.33 -20.79 7.22
N GLN A 115 -1.59 -21.88 7.40
CA GLN A 115 -0.59 -22.05 8.45
C GLN A 115 0.85 -21.76 7.97
N GLU A 116 1.03 -21.47 6.68
CA GLU A 116 2.32 -21.11 6.09
C GLU A 116 3.42 -22.20 6.27
N PHE A 117 3.03 -23.48 6.20
CA PHE A 117 3.99 -24.58 6.30
C PHE A 117 4.79 -24.83 5.02
N SER A 118 4.30 -24.36 3.88
CA SER A 118 4.86 -24.61 2.56
C SER A 118 5.34 -23.32 1.90
N ASP A 119 6.64 -23.04 1.92
CA ASP A 119 7.24 -21.92 1.19
C ASP A 119 7.35 -22.24 -0.31
N LEU A 120 6.55 -21.57 -1.13
CA LEU A 120 6.50 -21.65 -2.60
C LEU A 120 7.51 -20.67 -3.27
N GLY A 121 8.30 -19.96 -2.48
CA GLY A 121 9.23 -18.94 -2.96
C GLY A 121 10.29 -19.45 -3.93
N ARG A 122 10.55 -20.75 -3.97
CA ARG A 122 11.50 -21.41 -4.88
C ARG A 122 10.85 -22.29 -5.94
N ASP A 123 9.54 -22.48 -5.86
CA ASP A 123 8.82 -23.32 -6.82
C ASP A 123 8.70 -22.59 -8.17
N THR A 124 9.18 -23.23 -9.24
CA THR A 124 9.14 -22.66 -10.59
C THR A 124 7.72 -22.50 -11.13
N GLY A 125 6.77 -23.32 -10.67
CA GLY A 125 5.36 -23.23 -11.02
C GLY A 125 4.72 -21.90 -10.60
N TYR A 126 5.27 -21.26 -9.57
CA TYR A 126 4.78 -19.97 -9.05
C TYR A 126 5.60 -18.76 -9.50
N SER A 127 6.48 -18.92 -10.51
CA SER A 127 7.35 -17.82 -10.97
C SER A 127 6.57 -16.61 -11.50
N ALA A 128 5.46 -16.82 -12.19
CA ALA A 128 4.61 -15.74 -12.69
C ALA A 128 3.94 -14.95 -11.55
N ILE A 129 3.41 -15.66 -10.55
CA ILE A 129 2.79 -15.05 -9.36
C ILE A 129 3.81 -14.23 -8.59
N ARG A 130 5.02 -14.78 -8.35
CA ARG A 130 6.10 -14.02 -7.69
C ARG A 130 6.50 -12.78 -8.48
N GLY A 131 6.55 -12.87 -9.82
CA GLY A 131 6.84 -11.73 -10.67
C GLY A 131 5.80 -10.62 -10.50
N GLN A 132 4.52 -10.95 -10.57
CA GLN A 132 3.42 -10.02 -10.39
C GLN A 132 3.43 -9.36 -9.01
N LEU A 133 3.59 -10.13 -7.93
CA LEU A 133 3.63 -9.58 -6.57
C LEU A 133 4.87 -8.72 -6.31
N SER A 134 6.00 -9.07 -6.94
CA SER A 134 7.22 -8.25 -6.89
C SER A 134 7.05 -6.92 -7.61
N GLU A 135 6.38 -6.90 -8.76
CA GLU A 135 6.03 -5.68 -9.50
C GLU A 135 5.08 -4.81 -8.70
N GLN A 136 4.02 -5.39 -8.15
CA GLN A 136 3.08 -4.70 -7.27
C GLN A 136 3.76 -4.09 -6.03
N MET A 137 4.73 -4.80 -5.44
CA MET A 137 5.54 -4.26 -4.32
C MET A 137 6.42 -3.09 -4.77
N LEU A 138 6.99 -3.17 -5.98
CA LEU A 138 7.77 -2.08 -6.55
C LEU A 138 6.90 -0.84 -6.79
N ASP A 139 5.71 -1.03 -7.36
CA ASP A 139 4.74 0.05 -7.60
C ASP A 139 4.30 0.70 -6.28
N TRP A 140 3.99 -0.10 -5.27
CA TRP A 140 3.70 0.41 -3.93
C TRP A 140 4.87 1.26 -3.39
N SER A 141 6.09 0.74 -3.44
CA SER A 141 7.28 1.44 -2.94
C SER A 141 7.57 2.74 -3.69
N ALA A 142 7.38 2.74 -5.00
CA ALA A 142 7.55 3.93 -5.85
C ALA A 142 6.43 4.97 -5.63
N GLY A 143 5.23 4.49 -5.29
CA GLY A 143 4.05 5.31 -5.03
C GLY A 143 4.01 6.01 -3.67
N LEU A 144 4.91 5.63 -2.72
CA LEU A 144 4.92 6.22 -1.38
C LEU A 144 5.04 7.75 -1.41
N LYS A 145 4.22 8.39 -0.60
CA LYS A 145 4.14 9.86 -0.50
C LYS A 145 5.36 10.43 0.23
N ASN A 146 6.31 10.94 -0.52
CA ASN A 146 7.56 11.47 0.03
C ASN A 146 7.63 13.01 0.04
N ARG A 147 6.58 13.70 -0.44
CA ARG A 147 6.50 15.18 -0.49
C ARG A 147 5.83 15.77 0.74
N VAL A 148 6.23 15.32 1.92
CA VAL A 148 5.60 15.69 3.19
C VAL A 148 5.84 17.13 3.64
N THR A 149 6.85 17.80 3.06
CA THR A 149 7.22 19.18 3.41
C THR A 149 6.61 20.24 2.50
N VAL A 150 5.93 19.84 1.43
CA VAL A 150 5.33 20.76 0.43
C VAL A 150 3.83 20.51 0.40
N SER A 151 3.03 21.54 0.68
CA SER A 151 1.59 21.42 0.61
C SER A 151 1.11 21.16 -0.82
N GLN A 152 -0.03 20.47 -0.96
CA GLN A 152 -0.65 20.19 -2.24
C GLN A 152 -0.93 21.47 -3.04
N GLU A 153 -1.36 22.55 -2.37
CA GLU A 153 -1.57 23.86 -2.97
C GLU A 153 -0.27 24.44 -3.57
N THR A 154 0.84 24.37 -2.83
CA THR A 154 2.14 24.85 -3.29
C THR A 154 2.63 24.03 -4.49
N PHE A 155 2.43 22.70 -4.46
CA PHE A 155 2.78 21.82 -5.56
C PHE A 155 1.93 22.14 -6.80
N GLY A 156 0.63 22.31 -6.65
CA GLY A 156 -0.30 22.70 -7.73
C GLY A 156 0.11 24.01 -8.44
N LYS A 157 0.65 24.98 -7.69
CA LYS A 157 1.15 26.24 -8.26
C LYS A 157 2.43 26.07 -9.10
N GLN A 158 3.09 24.93 -9.04
CA GLN A 158 4.31 24.62 -9.79
C GLN A 158 4.04 23.81 -11.06
N LEU A 159 2.82 23.33 -11.25
CA LEU A 159 2.43 22.61 -12.46
C LEU A 159 2.67 23.49 -13.70
N ASN A 160 3.13 22.86 -14.77
CA ASN A 160 3.34 23.49 -16.09
C ASN A 160 4.36 24.65 -16.14
N LYS A 161 5.19 24.87 -15.12
CA LYS A 161 6.26 25.86 -15.19
C LYS A 161 7.38 25.50 -16.18
N ALA A 162 7.50 24.22 -16.53
CA ALA A 162 8.44 23.70 -17.53
C ALA A 162 7.73 23.48 -18.87
N GLU A 163 7.04 24.48 -19.40
CA GLU A 163 6.39 24.37 -20.69
C GLU A 163 7.36 23.90 -21.78
N LYS A 164 6.99 22.83 -22.49
CA LYS A 164 7.56 22.37 -23.77
C LYS A 164 8.94 21.69 -23.74
N VAL A 165 9.47 21.31 -22.60
CA VAL A 165 10.64 20.43 -22.54
C VAL A 165 10.18 19.07 -22.01
N GLY A 166 9.48 18.31 -22.84
CA GLY A 166 8.87 17.05 -22.42
C GLY A 166 9.77 15.86 -22.74
N ILE A 167 10.23 15.16 -21.70
CA ILE A 167 10.51 13.74 -21.82
C ILE A 167 9.22 13.03 -21.41
N LEU A 168 8.58 12.38 -22.38
CA LEU A 168 7.45 11.49 -22.10
C LEU A 168 8.02 10.22 -21.49
N ILE A 169 7.94 10.09 -20.18
CA ILE A 169 8.44 8.93 -19.45
C ILE A 169 7.65 7.69 -19.87
N GLY A 170 8.34 6.71 -20.49
CA GLY A 170 7.73 5.45 -20.94
C GLY A 170 7.03 5.51 -22.29
N TYR A 171 6.96 6.67 -22.96
CA TYR A 171 6.34 6.82 -24.27
C TYR A 171 7.31 7.45 -25.27
N TRP A 172 7.47 6.84 -26.44
CA TRP A 172 8.36 7.31 -27.50
C TRP A 172 7.62 8.14 -28.57
N HIS A 173 6.29 7.94 -28.68
CA HIS A 173 5.44 8.64 -29.63
C HIS A 173 4.28 9.30 -28.89
N GLN A 174 3.88 10.49 -29.36
CA GLN A 174 2.76 11.25 -28.77
C GLN A 174 1.43 10.49 -28.79
N GLU A 175 1.24 9.64 -29.80
CA GLU A 175 0.05 8.81 -30.00
C GLU A 175 -0.09 7.67 -28.98
N ASP A 176 1.02 7.27 -28.35
CA ASP A 176 1.06 6.22 -27.33
C ASP A 176 0.70 6.75 -25.93
N VAL A 177 0.67 8.08 -25.76
CA VAL A 177 0.34 8.68 -24.48
C VAL A 177 -1.15 8.48 -24.20
N PRO A 178 -1.53 7.88 -23.04
CA PRO A 178 -2.93 7.76 -22.64
C PRO A 178 -3.62 9.13 -22.67
N GLN A 179 -4.81 9.19 -23.26
CA GLN A 179 -5.57 10.45 -23.27
C GLN A 179 -5.94 10.83 -21.84
N ALA A 180 -5.93 12.13 -21.54
CA ALA A 180 -6.12 12.67 -20.19
C ALA A 180 -7.45 12.24 -19.52
N GLU A 181 -8.43 11.76 -20.28
CA GLU A 181 -9.68 11.17 -19.77
C GLU A 181 -9.47 9.85 -19.00
N GLN A 182 -8.31 9.21 -19.13
CA GLN A 182 -7.96 7.98 -18.39
C GLN A 182 -7.14 8.27 -17.13
N LEU A 183 -6.68 9.50 -16.97
CA LEU A 183 -6.04 10.00 -15.76
C LEU A 183 -7.02 10.95 -15.08
N GLU A 184 -8.16 10.44 -14.63
CA GLU A 184 -8.96 11.21 -13.69
C GLU A 184 -8.03 11.53 -12.50
N PRO A 185 -7.84 12.82 -12.15
CA PRO A 185 -7.16 13.12 -10.91
C PRO A 185 -7.95 12.42 -9.83
N GLU A 186 -7.30 11.64 -8.98
CA GLU A 186 -7.88 11.18 -7.73
C GLU A 186 -8.37 12.42 -6.98
N VAL A 187 -9.62 12.78 -7.24
CA VAL A 187 -10.31 13.78 -6.44
C VAL A 187 -10.61 13.05 -5.14
N PRO A 188 -10.02 13.46 -4.01
CA PRO A 188 -10.38 12.87 -2.74
C PRO A 188 -11.89 12.98 -2.60
N PRO A 189 -12.57 11.94 -2.12
CA PRO A 189 -14.00 12.01 -1.87
C PRO A 189 -14.27 13.18 -0.91
N ASN A 190 -15.23 14.03 -1.30
CA ASN A 190 -15.74 15.11 -0.48
C ASN A 190 -16.32 14.57 0.84
#